data_5e9cddcc5cd9c8a2e75de66955bf5801
#
_entry.id   5e9cddcc5cd9c8a2e75de66955bf5801
#
_cell.length_a   1.000
_cell.length_b   1.000
_cell.length_c   1.000
_cell.angle_alpha   90.00
_cell.angle_beta   90.00
_cell.angle_gamma   90.00
#
_symmetry.space_group_name_H-M   'P 1'
#
loop_
_entity.id
_entity.type
_entity.pdbx_description
1 polymer ?
#
loop_
_entity_poly.entity_id
_entity_poly.type
_entity_poly.pdbx_seq_one_letter_code
_entity_poly.pdbx_strand_id
1 'polypeptide(L)'
;MAIKPIDLEYFNQEGKNVHESIVAASKRARQINDDLKIEFNQRIELFAVKTETEGEENDVNPDQLKVSLEFEKRPKPTDVALEELLAGKLTWHFEEKEVPPPSKEEEEPETEEE
;
A
#
# COMPACT_ATOMS: atom_id res chain seq x y z
N MET A 1 -0.87 -4.11 20.13
CA MET A 1 0.15 -4.00 19.07
C MET A 1 1.52 -4.00 19.70
N ALA A 2 2.31 -4.99 19.40
CA ALA A 2 3.69 -5.01 19.85
C ALA A 2 4.55 -4.24 18.85
N ILE A 3 5.14 -3.13 19.27
CA ILE A 3 6.17 -2.45 18.51
C ILE A 3 7.47 -3.23 18.71
N LYS A 4 7.99 -3.78 17.63
CA LYS A 4 9.26 -4.50 17.67
C LYS A 4 10.38 -3.55 17.26
N PRO A 5 11.44 -3.40 18.07
CA PRO A 5 12.60 -2.64 17.65
C PRO A 5 13.32 -3.34 16.50
N ILE A 6 13.75 -2.57 15.52
CA ILE A 6 14.46 -3.06 14.35
C ILE A 6 15.85 -2.44 14.33
N ASP A 7 16.86 -3.25 14.06
CA ASP A 7 18.23 -2.77 13.91
C ASP A 7 18.39 -2.07 12.55
N LEU A 8 18.75 -0.78 12.59
CA LEU A 8 18.93 0.03 11.39
C LEU A 8 20.16 -0.37 10.56
N GLU A 9 21.10 -1.12 11.10
CA GLU A 9 22.25 -1.60 10.37
C GLU A 9 21.87 -2.53 9.21
N TYR A 10 20.77 -3.25 9.33
CA TYR A 10 20.24 -4.10 8.26
C TYR A 10 19.84 -3.31 7.00
N PHE A 11 19.49 -2.05 7.15
CA PHE A 11 19.08 -1.19 6.04
C PHE A 11 20.26 -0.62 5.24
N ASN A 12 21.46 -0.63 5.80
CA ASN A 12 22.68 -0.11 5.16
C ASN A 12 23.52 -1.18 4.47
N GLN A 13 23.09 -2.42 4.46
CA GLN A 13 23.83 -3.50 3.83
C GLN A 13 23.76 -3.41 2.30
N GLU A 14 24.85 -3.79 1.64
CA GLU A 14 24.95 -3.86 0.18
C GLU A 14 24.81 -2.52 -0.59
N GLY A 15 25.23 -1.41 0.02
CA GLY A 15 25.16 -0.09 -0.63
C GLY A 15 23.77 0.51 -0.75
N LYS A 16 22.79 -0.09 -0.10
CA LYS A 16 21.44 0.44 0.00
C LYS A 16 21.34 1.40 1.18
N ASN A 17 20.65 2.50 0.96
CA ASN A 17 20.48 3.49 2.01
C ASN A 17 19.15 3.25 2.78
N VAL A 18 19.06 3.78 4.01
CA VAL A 18 17.87 3.60 4.87
C VAL A 18 16.60 4.16 4.20
N HIS A 19 16.68 5.29 3.54
CA HIS A 19 15.54 5.91 2.87
C HIS A 19 14.99 5.05 1.73
N GLU A 20 15.88 4.50 0.93
CA GLU A 20 15.53 3.59 -0.16
C GLU A 20 14.80 2.36 0.35
N SER A 21 15.31 1.74 1.40
CA SER A 21 14.74 0.57 2.04
C SER A 21 13.36 0.87 2.64
N ILE A 22 13.19 2.01 3.30
CA ILE A 22 11.90 2.42 3.87
C ILE A 22 10.86 2.68 2.78
N VAL A 23 11.24 3.37 1.70
CA VAL A 23 10.34 3.62 0.57
C VAL A 23 9.92 2.31 -0.09
N ALA A 24 10.82 1.38 -0.29
CA ALA A 24 10.52 0.06 -0.84
C ALA A 24 9.56 -0.73 0.07
N ALA A 25 9.80 -0.73 1.38
CA ALA A 25 8.92 -1.37 2.35
C ALA A 25 7.53 -0.70 2.39
N SER A 26 7.46 0.61 2.27
CA SER A 26 6.19 1.35 2.22
C SER A 26 5.36 0.99 1.00
N LYS A 27 5.97 0.89 -0.15
CA LYS A 27 5.30 0.47 -1.39
C LYS A 27 4.81 -0.97 -1.30
N ARG A 28 5.62 -1.85 -0.73
CA ARG A 28 5.21 -3.24 -0.50
C ARG A 28 4.03 -3.33 0.47
N ALA A 29 4.04 -2.57 1.55
CA ALA A 29 2.94 -2.50 2.50
C ALA A 29 1.63 -2.05 1.84
N ARG A 30 1.69 -1.09 0.92
CA ARG A 30 0.51 -0.66 0.14
C ARG A 30 -0.01 -1.77 -0.76
N GLN A 31 0.85 -2.51 -1.44
CA GLN A 31 0.44 -3.67 -2.25
C GLN A 31 -0.27 -4.72 -1.40
N ILE A 32 0.29 -5.07 -0.24
CA ILE A 32 -0.31 -6.03 0.69
C ILE A 32 -1.66 -5.54 1.19
N ASN A 33 -1.76 -4.26 1.52
CA ASN A 33 -3.01 -3.66 1.98
C ASN A 33 -4.09 -3.65 0.89
N ASP A 34 -3.72 -3.38 -0.36
CA ASP A 34 -4.65 -3.41 -1.49
C ASP A 34 -5.18 -4.83 -1.73
N ASP A 35 -4.32 -5.83 -1.67
CA ASP A 35 -4.72 -7.23 -1.77
C ASP A 35 -5.65 -7.64 -0.63
N LEU A 36 -5.37 -7.20 0.60
CA LEU A 36 -6.24 -7.43 1.75
C LEU A 36 -7.61 -6.76 1.59
N LYS A 37 -7.66 -5.55 1.07
CA LYS A 37 -8.94 -4.85 0.80
C LYS A 37 -9.77 -5.59 -0.24
N ILE A 38 -9.15 -6.07 -1.30
CA ILE A 38 -9.85 -6.84 -2.35
C ILE A 38 -10.42 -8.12 -1.75
N GLU A 39 -9.64 -8.87 -1.00
CA GLU A 39 -10.09 -10.09 -0.34
C GLU A 39 -11.23 -9.82 0.67
N PHE A 40 -11.10 -8.78 1.48
CA PHE A 40 -12.11 -8.38 2.45
C PHE A 40 -13.43 -7.98 1.77
N ASN A 41 -13.37 -7.18 0.72
CA ASN A 41 -14.56 -6.77 -0.03
C ASN A 41 -15.26 -7.96 -0.70
N GLN A 42 -14.51 -8.89 -1.26
CA GLN A 42 -15.06 -10.12 -1.84
C GLN A 42 -15.80 -10.96 -0.81
N ARG A 43 -15.25 -11.11 0.39
CA ARG A 43 -15.91 -11.84 1.47
C ARG A 43 -17.15 -11.12 1.99
N ILE A 44 -17.10 -9.79 2.11
CA ILE A 44 -18.28 -9.01 2.56
C ILE A 44 -19.41 -9.04 1.53
N GLU A 45 -19.10 -8.96 0.25
CA GLU A 45 -20.12 -9.06 -0.82
C GLU A 45 -20.91 -10.36 -0.75
N LEU A 46 -20.26 -11.47 -0.43
CA LEU A 46 -20.94 -12.76 -0.23
C LEU A 46 -21.97 -12.73 0.92
N PHE A 47 -21.73 -11.94 1.95
CA PHE A 47 -22.66 -11.78 3.08
C PHE A 47 -23.72 -10.72 2.83
N ALA A 48 -23.42 -9.67 2.09
CA ALA A 48 -24.38 -8.62 1.73
C ALA A 48 -25.55 -9.18 0.92
N VAL A 49 -25.30 -10.12 0.03
CA VAL A 49 -26.35 -10.80 -0.75
C VAL A 49 -27.30 -11.60 0.15
N LYS A 50 -26.83 -12.16 1.25
CA LYS A 50 -27.66 -12.89 2.20
C LYS A 50 -28.56 -11.98 3.05
N THR A 51 -28.07 -10.79 3.40
CA THR A 51 -28.80 -9.85 4.26
C THR A 51 -29.97 -9.17 3.53
N GLU A 52 -29.88 -8.97 2.24
CA GLU A 52 -30.99 -8.41 1.45
C GLU A 52 -32.20 -9.33 1.36
N THR A 53 -32.01 -10.63 1.54
CA THR A 53 -33.08 -11.64 1.51
C THR A 53 -33.79 -11.83 2.84
N GLU A 54 -33.22 -11.44 3.96
CA GLU A 54 -33.77 -11.70 5.30
C GLU A 54 -34.41 -10.49 6.00
N GLY A 55 -34.41 -9.30 5.43
CA GLY A 55 -35.27 -8.16 5.82
C GLY A 55 -35.16 -7.65 7.25
N GLU A 56 -34.15 -8.01 8.02
CA GLU A 56 -33.96 -7.53 9.39
C GLU A 56 -32.97 -6.38 9.43
N GLU A 57 -33.49 -5.18 9.59
CA GLU A 57 -32.76 -3.91 9.52
C GLU A 57 -31.79 -3.63 10.68
N ASN A 58 -31.68 -4.47 11.69
CA ASN A 58 -30.96 -4.08 12.93
C ASN A 58 -30.01 -5.11 13.53
N ASP A 59 -29.77 -6.25 12.93
CA ASP A 59 -28.84 -7.23 13.48
C ASP A 59 -27.49 -7.14 12.81
N VAL A 60 -26.48 -6.88 13.63
CA VAL A 60 -25.06 -7.08 13.24
C VAL A 60 -24.93 -8.52 12.75
N ASN A 61 -24.66 -8.69 11.46
CA ASN A 61 -24.49 -10.01 10.88
C ASN A 61 -23.31 -10.72 11.57
N PRO A 62 -23.53 -11.85 12.29
CA PRO A 62 -22.46 -12.52 13.03
C PRO A 62 -21.35 -13.06 12.13
N ASP A 63 -21.67 -13.37 10.88
CA ASP A 63 -20.68 -13.83 9.91
C ASP A 63 -19.75 -12.68 9.45
N GLN A 64 -20.32 -11.49 9.27
CA GLN A 64 -19.54 -10.30 8.99
C GLN A 64 -18.61 -9.93 10.14
N LEU A 65 -19.08 -10.05 11.37
CA LEU A 65 -18.26 -9.82 12.55
C LEU A 65 -17.10 -10.82 12.64
N LYS A 66 -17.33 -12.09 12.37
CA LYS A 66 -16.27 -13.12 12.34
C LYS A 66 -15.21 -12.82 11.30
N VAL A 67 -15.61 -12.42 10.10
CA VAL A 67 -14.67 -12.03 9.03
C VAL A 67 -13.86 -10.82 9.45
N SER A 68 -14.46 -9.79 10.02
CA SER A 68 -13.77 -8.60 10.50
C SER A 68 -12.74 -8.94 11.59
N LEU A 69 -13.10 -9.78 12.55
CA LEU A 69 -12.19 -10.23 13.60
C LEU A 69 -11.03 -11.08 13.06
N GLU A 70 -11.27 -11.92 12.07
CA GLU A 70 -10.23 -12.70 11.41
C GLU A 70 -9.21 -11.80 10.73
N PHE A 71 -9.67 -10.77 10.00
CA PHE A 71 -8.78 -9.81 9.36
C PHE A 71 -8.01 -8.93 10.35
N GLU A 72 -8.62 -8.58 11.48
CA GLU A 72 -7.94 -7.84 12.55
C GLU A 72 -6.81 -8.63 13.23
N LYS A 73 -6.95 -9.94 13.30
CA LYS A 73 -5.91 -10.83 13.86
C LYS A 73 -4.71 -11.00 12.95
N ARG A 74 -4.84 -10.73 11.67
CA ARG A 74 -3.73 -10.81 10.74
C ARG A 74 -2.68 -9.74 11.06
N PRO A 75 -1.38 -10.05 10.86
CA PRO A 75 -0.34 -9.05 11.03
C PRO A 75 -0.58 -7.86 10.10
N LYS A 76 -0.19 -6.68 10.53
CA LYS A 76 -0.37 -5.47 9.74
C LYS A 76 0.48 -5.52 8.46
N PRO A 77 0.01 -4.92 7.36
CA PRO A 77 0.77 -4.85 6.12
C PRO A 77 2.16 -4.26 6.29
N THR A 78 2.31 -3.27 7.15
CA THR A 78 3.59 -2.65 7.46
C THR A 78 4.56 -3.62 8.14
N ASP A 79 4.08 -4.41 9.09
CA ASP A 79 4.90 -5.41 9.79
C ASP A 79 5.35 -6.53 8.84
N VAL A 80 4.44 -7.00 7.99
CA VAL A 80 4.75 -8.01 6.97
C VAL A 80 5.79 -7.49 5.98
N ALA A 81 5.65 -6.26 5.52
CA ALA A 81 6.62 -5.65 4.60
C ALA A 81 8.00 -5.49 5.22
N LEU A 82 8.08 -5.10 6.49
CA LEU A 82 9.35 -5.03 7.22
C LEU A 82 9.99 -6.39 7.44
N GLU A 83 9.22 -7.41 7.76
CA GLU A 83 9.71 -8.78 7.87
C GLU A 83 10.26 -9.32 6.55
N GLU A 84 9.58 -9.05 5.43
CA GLU A 84 10.06 -9.40 4.10
C GLU A 84 11.37 -8.67 3.76
N LEU A 85 11.49 -7.40 4.13
CA LEU A 85 12.71 -6.62 3.93
C LEU A 85 13.89 -7.20 4.72
N LEU A 86 13.69 -7.51 6.00
CA LEU A 86 14.70 -8.09 6.88
C LEU A 86 15.13 -9.51 6.44
N ALA A 87 14.20 -10.26 5.87
CA ALA A 87 14.47 -11.60 5.34
C ALA A 87 15.16 -11.58 3.95
N GLY A 88 15.34 -10.40 3.35
CA GLY A 88 15.92 -10.26 2.01
C GLY A 88 15.04 -10.72 0.87
N LYS A 89 13.74 -10.85 1.09
CA LYS A 89 12.76 -11.28 0.08
C LYS A 89 12.24 -10.14 -0.79
N LEU A 90 12.49 -8.90 -0.38
CA LEU A 90 12.01 -7.72 -1.07
C LEU A 90 13.02 -7.28 -2.13
N THR A 91 12.56 -7.17 -3.37
CA THR A 91 13.34 -6.67 -4.49
C THR A 91 12.69 -5.42 -5.06
N TRP A 92 13.50 -4.46 -5.44
CA TRP A 92 13.03 -3.22 -6.05
C TRP A 92 14.02 -2.68 -7.07
N HIS A 93 13.52 -1.84 -7.96
CA HIS A 93 14.31 -1.12 -8.95
C HIS A 93 13.85 0.33 -9.01
N PHE A 94 14.73 1.20 -9.49
CA PHE A 94 14.37 2.59 -9.73
C PHE A 94 13.66 2.71 -11.08
N GLU A 95 12.51 3.38 -11.07
CA GLU A 95 11.89 3.83 -12.30
C GLU A 95 12.53 5.15 -12.71
N GLU A 96 13.14 5.19 -13.89
CA GLU A 96 13.52 6.44 -14.52
C GLU A 96 12.23 7.14 -14.95
N LYS A 97 11.87 8.22 -14.25
CA LYS A 97 10.82 9.10 -14.75
C LYS A 97 11.35 9.74 -16.01
N GLU A 98 10.75 9.45 -17.14
CA GLU A 98 10.93 10.25 -18.33
C GLU A 98 10.54 11.69 -17.98
N VAL A 99 11.56 12.55 -17.90
CA VAL A 99 11.31 13.98 -17.73
C VAL A 99 10.61 14.45 -19.00
N PRO A 100 9.39 14.97 -18.92
CA PRO A 100 8.74 15.49 -20.11
C PRO A 100 9.65 16.53 -20.75
N PRO A 101 9.78 16.54 -22.09
CA PRO A 101 10.62 17.51 -22.76
C PRO A 101 10.17 18.92 -22.35
N PRO A 102 11.10 19.87 -22.12
CA PRO A 102 10.74 21.20 -21.71
C PRO A 102 9.77 21.77 -22.75
N SER A 103 8.62 22.23 -22.28
CA SER A 103 7.69 22.97 -23.13
C SER A 103 8.47 24.12 -23.74
N LYS A 104 8.51 24.17 -25.08
CA LYS A 104 9.04 25.33 -25.75
C LYS A 104 8.17 26.50 -25.31
N GLU A 105 8.75 27.37 -24.50
CA GLU A 105 8.17 28.69 -24.30
C GLU A 105 8.05 29.27 -25.71
N GLU A 106 6.82 29.52 -26.10
CA GLU A 106 6.56 30.26 -27.30
C GLU A 106 7.18 31.66 -27.09
N GLU A 107 8.29 31.91 -27.77
CA GLU A 107 8.82 33.26 -27.90
C GLU A 107 7.71 34.11 -28.54
N GLU A 108 7.08 34.94 -27.72
CA GLU A 108 6.23 36.00 -28.25
C GLU A 108 7.10 36.90 -29.13
N PRO A 109 6.71 37.15 -30.37
CA PRO A 109 7.45 38.08 -31.21
C PRO A 109 7.36 39.49 -30.60
N GLU A 110 8.51 40.05 -30.22
CA GLU A 110 8.58 41.47 -29.89
C GLU A 110 8.11 42.25 -31.09
N THR A 111 6.95 42.87 -30.94
CA THR A 111 6.51 43.89 -31.89
C THR A 111 7.36 45.14 -31.66
N GLU A 112 8.31 45.36 -32.52
CA GLU A 112 8.97 46.67 -32.63
C GLU A 112 7.92 47.69 -33.06
N GLU A 113 7.52 48.53 -32.12
CA GLU A 113 6.85 49.79 -32.48
C GLU A 113 7.94 50.81 -32.84
N GLU A 114 7.97 51.17 -34.11
CA GLU A 114 8.56 52.46 -34.54
C GLU A 114 7.65 53.63 -34.18
#